data_d3dff8556c1af0bbb47f269573e0c7bc
#
_entry.id   d3dff8556c1af0bbb47f269573e0c7bc
#
_cell.length_a   1.000
_cell.length_b   1.000
_cell.length_c   1.000
_cell.angle_alpha   90.00
_cell.angle_beta   90.00
_cell.angle_gamma   90.00
#
_symmetry.space_group_name_H-M   'P 1'
#
loop_
_entity.id
_entity.type
_entity.pdbx_description
1 polymer ?
#
loop_
_entity_poly.entity_id
_entity_poly.type
_entity_poly.pdbx_seq_one_letter_code
_entity_poly.pdbx_strand_id
1 'polypeptide(L)'
;MVAAFTTSDVTSVVTWNPLLSEIMAMPKSTKVFDSSKIPGEIVDLLVVNTKTLKDNPKLGKALVGAWYEIMDKMQSDKIVLTEMGVASGTDLAGFEAQLATTKMLYTPAAAVEFTNSVQLAKTMEYIAKFSFKHGLLGEGAADSSFIGIETPAGIVGDKKNIKLRFDPKYMQLAADGKL
;
A
#
# COMPACT_ATOMS: atom_id res chain seq x y z
N MET A 1 0.35 14.70 15.19
CA MET A 1 -0.15 13.45 15.81
C MET A 1 0.67 13.09 17.03
N VAL A 2 1.99 12.94 16.95
CA VAL A 2 2.86 12.65 18.12
C VAL A 2 2.66 13.66 19.24
N ALA A 3 2.77 14.97 18.95
CA ALA A 3 2.54 16.03 19.94
C ALA A 3 1.13 16.00 20.57
N ALA A 4 0.11 15.63 19.82
CA ALA A 4 -1.24 15.48 20.40
C ALA A 4 -1.31 14.31 21.38
N PHE A 5 -0.65 13.20 21.10
CA PHE A 5 -0.60 12.03 21.98
C PHE A 5 0.11 12.28 23.32
N THR A 6 0.95 13.33 23.40
CA THR A 6 1.59 13.73 24.66
C THR A 6 0.71 14.56 25.59
N THR A 7 -0.49 14.97 25.13
CA THR A 7 -1.45 15.72 25.95
C THR A 7 -2.36 14.78 26.75
N SER A 8 -2.94 15.26 27.84
CA SER A 8 -3.88 14.48 28.66
C SER A 8 -5.21 14.16 27.97
N ASP A 9 -5.53 14.91 26.92
CA ASP A 9 -6.84 14.84 26.25
C ASP A 9 -6.91 13.75 25.19
N VAL A 10 -5.73 13.28 24.72
CA VAL A 10 -5.63 12.24 23.69
C VAL A 10 -5.15 10.93 24.32
N THR A 11 -6.06 9.99 24.49
CA THR A 11 -5.79 8.69 25.11
C THR A 11 -5.47 7.59 24.10
N SER A 12 -5.79 7.77 22.83
CA SER A 12 -5.52 6.80 21.76
C SER A 12 -5.30 7.50 20.42
N VAL A 13 -4.45 6.91 19.59
CA VAL A 13 -4.17 7.38 18.22
C VAL A 13 -4.12 6.20 17.26
N VAL A 14 -4.48 6.44 16.00
CA VAL A 14 -4.20 5.56 14.87
C VAL A 14 -3.15 6.22 14.00
N THR A 15 -2.06 5.55 13.78
CA THR A 15 -0.92 6.09 13.01
C THR A 15 -0.11 4.97 12.37
N TRP A 16 0.91 5.35 11.61
CA TRP A 16 1.83 4.44 10.92
C TRP A 16 3.28 4.92 11.10
N ASN A 17 4.23 4.12 10.64
CA ASN A 17 5.65 4.47 10.71
C ASN A 17 5.99 5.68 9.81
N PRO A 18 6.92 6.57 10.22
CA PRO A 18 7.77 6.46 11.43
C PRO A 18 7.09 6.92 12.74
N LEU A 19 5.97 7.64 12.68
CA LEU A 19 5.31 8.22 13.87
C LEU A 19 4.89 7.15 14.89
N LEU A 20 4.51 5.96 14.43
CA LEU A 20 4.21 4.84 15.33
C LEU A 20 5.42 4.46 16.17
N SER A 21 6.62 4.39 15.58
CA SER A 21 7.85 4.08 16.27
C SER A 21 8.19 5.12 17.36
N GLU A 22 7.99 6.41 17.07
CA GLU A 22 8.17 7.49 18.04
C GLU A 22 7.21 7.34 19.23
N ILE A 23 5.93 7.07 18.97
CA ILE A 23 4.92 6.90 20.02
C ILE A 23 5.21 5.64 20.86
N MET A 24 5.61 4.54 20.23
CA MET A 24 5.93 3.31 20.93
C MET A 24 7.19 3.42 21.81
N ALA A 25 8.09 4.36 21.52
CA ALA A 25 9.24 4.68 22.38
C ALA A 25 8.86 5.49 23.64
N MET A 26 7.64 6.05 23.71
CA MET A 26 7.19 6.83 24.85
C MET A 26 6.83 5.91 26.03
N PRO A 27 7.13 6.33 27.30
CA PRO A 27 6.70 5.60 28.48
C PRO A 27 5.16 5.41 28.52
N LYS A 28 4.72 4.22 28.92
CA LYS A 28 3.30 3.86 29.09
C LYS A 28 2.50 3.78 27.78
N SER A 29 3.13 3.80 26.60
CA SER A 29 2.48 3.52 25.35
C SER A 29 2.25 2.02 25.16
N THR A 30 1.08 1.64 24.64
CA THR A 30 0.72 0.24 24.37
C THR A 30 0.07 0.14 23.01
N LYS A 31 0.57 -0.77 22.18
CA LYS A 31 -0.05 -1.11 20.90
C LYS A 31 -1.25 -2.04 21.12
N VAL A 32 -2.44 -1.58 20.81
CA VAL A 32 -3.70 -2.33 20.97
C VAL A 32 -3.99 -3.20 19.76
N PHE A 33 -3.68 -2.68 18.54
CA PHE A 33 -3.98 -3.34 17.28
C PHE A 33 -2.97 -2.92 16.21
N ASP A 34 -2.71 -3.77 15.24
CA ASP A 34 -1.99 -3.43 14.02
C ASP A 34 -2.51 -4.21 12.79
N SER A 35 -2.10 -3.76 11.59
CA SER A 35 -2.56 -4.31 10.30
C SER A 35 -2.15 -5.76 10.05
N SER A 36 -1.26 -6.36 10.83
CA SER A 36 -0.95 -7.79 10.74
C SER A 36 -2.15 -8.69 11.05
N LYS A 37 -3.17 -8.14 11.74
CA LYS A 37 -4.42 -8.83 12.05
C LYS A 37 -5.44 -8.81 10.90
N ILE A 38 -5.20 -7.98 9.89
CA ILE A 38 -6.04 -7.79 8.70
C ILE A 38 -5.17 -7.84 7.43
N PRO A 39 -4.49 -8.97 7.17
CA PRO A 39 -3.50 -9.08 6.09
C PRO A 39 -4.14 -8.83 4.72
N GLY A 40 -3.56 -7.89 3.95
CA GLY A 40 -4.01 -7.53 2.60
C GLY A 40 -5.16 -6.51 2.55
N GLU A 41 -5.64 -5.99 3.69
CA GLU A 41 -6.66 -4.92 3.71
C GLU A 41 -6.05 -3.51 3.61
N ILE A 42 -4.81 -3.34 4.04
CA ILE A 42 -4.05 -2.10 3.86
C ILE A 42 -2.94 -2.38 2.86
N VAL A 43 -2.99 -1.72 1.71
CA VAL A 43 -2.07 -1.98 0.59
C VAL A 43 -1.47 -0.65 0.13
N ASP A 44 -0.14 -0.55 0.17
CA ASP A 44 0.58 0.56 -0.45
C ASP A 44 0.73 0.33 -1.95
N LEU A 45 0.37 1.31 -2.75
CA LEU A 45 0.26 1.20 -4.19
C LEU A 45 1.04 2.30 -4.91
N LEU A 46 1.78 1.93 -5.95
CA LEU A 46 2.23 2.87 -6.97
C LEU A 46 1.09 3.12 -7.95
N VAL A 47 0.48 4.30 -7.89
CA VAL A 47 -0.69 4.65 -8.70
C VAL A 47 -0.29 5.61 -9.81
N VAL A 48 -0.68 5.29 -11.04
CA VAL A 48 -0.45 6.13 -12.22
C VAL A 48 -1.76 6.37 -12.95
N ASN A 49 -1.98 7.60 -13.40
CA ASN A 49 -3.16 7.93 -14.18
C ASN A 49 -3.22 7.11 -15.48
N THR A 50 -4.37 6.50 -15.78
CA THR A 50 -4.56 5.62 -16.94
C THR A 50 -4.25 6.32 -18.27
N LYS A 51 -4.64 7.60 -18.41
CA LYS A 51 -4.32 8.39 -19.61
C LYS A 51 -2.83 8.59 -19.77
N THR A 52 -2.12 8.90 -18.68
CA THR A 52 -0.66 9.06 -18.69
C THR A 52 0.06 7.80 -19.14
N LEU A 53 -0.37 6.62 -18.66
CA LEU A 53 0.20 5.34 -19.12
C LEU A 53 -0.09 5.07 -20.59
N LYS A 54 -1.28 5.44 -21.06
CA LYS A 54 -1.66 5.28 -22.47
C LYS A 54 -0.84 6.20 -23.40
N ASP A 55 -0.64 7.44 -22.98
CA ASP A 55 0.12 8.43 -23.76
C ASP A 55 1.64 8.15 -23.72
N ASN A 56 2.12 7.47 -22.68
CA ASN A 56 3.52 7.15 -22.46
C ASN A 56 3.72 5.65 -22.17
N PRO A 57 3.67 4.78 -23.18
CA PRO A 57 3.72 3.31 -22.96
C PRO A 57 5.01 2.81 -22.29
N LYS A 58 6.11 3.57 -22.38
CA LYS A 58 7.38 3.23 -21.74
C LYS A 58 7.41 3.55 -20.25
N LEU A 59 6.53 4.46 -19.78
CA LEU A 59 6.53 4.93 -18.38
C LEU A 59 6.28 3.79 -17.40
N GLY A 60 5.28 2.94 -17.67
CA GLY A 60 4.96 1.80 -16.80
C GLY A 60 6.12 0.81 -16.66
N LYS A 61 6.84 0.54 -17.76
CA LYS A 61 8.04 -0.29 -17.73
C LYS A 61 9.15 0.34 -16.90
N ALA A 62 9.42 1.63 -17.10
CA ALA A 62 10.47 2.34 -16.38
C ALA A 62 10.18 2.39 -14.87
N LEU A 63 8.93 2.72 -14.48
CA LEU A 63 8.53 2.78 -13.07
C LEU A 63 8.63 1.41 -12.39
N VAL A 64 8.12 0.36 -13.02
CA VAL A 64 8.16 -0.98 -12.44
C VAL A 64 9.59 -1.55 -12.44
N GLY A 65 10.40 -1.23 -13.47
CA GLY A 65 11.81 -1.60 -13.50
C GLY A 65 12.59 -0.97 -12.35
N ALA A 66 12.48 0.34 -12.18
CA ALA A 66 13.13 1.06 -11.07
C ALA A 66 12.64 0.55 -9.70
N TRP A 67 11.33 0.31 -9.56
CA TRP A 67 10.76 -0.24 -8.33
C TRP A 67 11.41 -1.56 -7.94
N TYR A 68 11.45 -2.54 -8.84
CA TYR A 68 12.00 -3.86 -8.50
C TYR A 68 13.52 -3.89 -8.45
N GLU A 69 14.23 -2.98 -9.12
CA GLU A 69 15.66 -2.79 -8.90
C GLU A 69 15.94 -2.35 -7.45
N ILE A 70 15.18 -1.40 -6.92
CA ILE A 70 15.31 -0.98 -5.52
C ILE A 70 14.90 -2.10 -4.55
N MET A 71 13.77 -2.79 -4.83
CA MET A 71 13.30 -3.90 -4.01
C MET A 71 14.33 -5.03 -3.90
N ASP A 72 15.04 -5.33 -4.99
CA ASP A 72 16.12 -6.32 -4.98
C ASP A 72 17.31 -5.86 -4.13
N LYS A 73 17.77 -4.62 -4.33
CA LYS A 73 18.85 -4.03 -3.54
C LYS A 73 18.54 -3.97 -2.05
N MET A 74 17.30 -3.66 -1.69
CA MET A 74 16.87 -3.63 -0.27
C MET A 74 17.05 -4.96 0.46
N GLN A 75 17.17 -6.08 -0.22
CA GLN A 75 17.35 -7.37 0.42
C GLN A 75 18.80 -7.64 0.84
N SER A 76 19.78 -6.95 0.27
CA SER A 76 21.19 -7.27 0.45
C SER A 76 22.12 -6.06 0.60
N ASP A 77 21.73 -4.88 0.16
CA ASP A 77 22.57 -3.68 0.14
C ASP A 77 22.25 -2.77 1.32
N LYS A 78 23.12 -2.79 2.35
CA LYS A 78 22.98 -1.95 3.54
C LYS A 78 23.12 -0.45 3.25
N ILE A 79 23.80 -0.06 2.17
CA ILE A 79 23.92 1.36 1.80
C ILE A 79 22.55 1.85 1.35
N VAL A 80 21.89 1.09 0.45
CA VAL A 80 20.53 1.39 -0.01
C VAL A 80 19.54 1.43 1.15
N LEU A 81 19.58 0.46 2.06
CA LEU A 81 18.73 0.45 3.26
C LEU A 81 18.95 1.66 4.14
N THR A 82 20.23 2.09 4.31
CA THR A 82 20.55 3.28 5.11
C THR A 82 19.99 4.54 4.44
N GLU A 83 20.20 4.71 3.14
CA GLU A 83 19.68 5.87 2.40
C GLU A 83 18.14 5.94 2.43
N MET A 84 17.48 4.80 2.30
CA MET A 84 16.01 4.72 2.42
C MET A 84 15.53 5.01 3.86
N GLY A 85 16.26 4.56 4.86
CA GLY A 85 16.01 4.92 6.26
C GLY A 85 16.07 6.44 6.48
N VAL A 86 17.13 7.07 6.02
CA VAL A 86 17.28 8.55 6.09
C VAL A 86 16.14 9.25 5.35
N ALA A 87 15.80 8.81 4.13
CA ALA A 87 14.69 9.36 3.37
C ALA A 87 13.31 9.18 4.05
N SER A 88 13.18 8.12 4.86
CA SER A 88 11.97 7.83 5.66
C SER A 88 11.99 8.47 7.06
N GLY A 89 13.00 9.28 7.38
CA GLY A 89 13.10 10.00 8.65
C GLY A 89 13.60 9.13 9.83
N THR A 90 14.35 8.04 9.55
CA THR A 90 14.92 7.15 10.57
C THR A 90 16.35 6.75 10.20
N ASP A 91 16.99 5.95 11.05
CA ASP A 91 18.28 5.31 10.76
C ASP A 91 18.09 3.89 10.18
N LEU A 92 19.21 3.22 9.88
CA LEU A 92 19.19 1.85 9.36
C LEU A 92 18.43 0.89 10.27
N ALA A 93 18.70 0.93 11.58
CA ALA A 93 18.08 0.00 12.54
C ALA A 93 16.57 0.24 12.65
N GLY A 94 16.14 1.50 12.68
CA GLY A 94 14.72 1.88 12.66
C GLY A 94 14.03 1.46 11.38
N PHE A 95 14.70 1.60 10.23
CA PHE A 95 14.14 1.17 8.94
C PHE A 95 14.02 -0.36 8.84
N GLU A 96 15.04 -1.11 9.24
CA GLU A 96 14.99 -2.57 9.31
C GLU A 96 13.85 -3.06 10.23
N ALA A 97 13.65 -2.40 11.39
CA ALA A 97 12.54 -2.72 12.29
C ALA A 97 11.16 -2.45 11.64
N GLN A 98 11.02 -1.39 10.85
CA GLN A 98 9.79 -1.10 10.09
C GLN A 98 9.55 -2.15 9.01
N LEU A 99 10.58 -2.55 8.25
CA LEU A 99 10.48 -3.61 7.23
C LEU A 99 10.07 -4.96 7.85
N ALA A 100 10.56 -5.30 9.03
CA ALA A 100 10.21 -6.53 9.74
C ALA A 100 8.71 -6.62 10.10
N THR A 101 8.02 -5.48 10.16
CA THR A 101 6.57 -5.41 10.44
C THR A 101 5.72 -5.15 9.19
N THR A 102 6.34 -5.07 8.01
CA THR A 102 5.67 -4.80 6.73
C THR A 102 5.76 -6.04 5.84
N LYS A 103 4.62 -6.49 5.30
CA LYS A 103 4.62 -7.56 4.31
C LYS A 103 5.07 -7.01 2.95
N MET A 104 6.36 -7.16 2.66
CA MET A 104 6.96 -6.72 1.40
C MET A 104 6.73 -7.73 0.28
N LEU A 105 6.40 -7.24 -0.92
CA LEU A 105 6.34 -8.03 -2.15
C LEU A 105 7.62 -7.79 -2.96
N TYR A 106 8.73 -8.35 -2.50
CA TYR A 106 10.06 -8.09 -3.05
C TYR A 106 10.24 -8.48 -4.51
N THR A 107 9.46 -9.44 -5.02
CA THR A 107 9.60 -9.92 -6.39
C THR A 107 8.39 -9.56 -7.25
N PRO A 108 8.59 -9.31 -8.56
CA PRO A 108 7.48 -9.10 -9.49
C PRO A 108 6.50 -10.26 -9.50
N ALA A 109 6.98 -11.51 -9.39
CA ALA A 109 6.14 -12.71 -9.38
C ALA A 109 5.19 -12.73 -8.17
N ALA A 110 5.68 -12.40 -6.97
CA ALA A 110 4.85 -12.32 -5.76
C ALA A 110 3.76 -11.24 -5.88
N ALA A 111 4.09 -10.10 -6.50
CA ALA A 111 3.12 -9.02 -6.72
C ALA A 111 2.09 -9.39 -7.79
N VAL A 112 2.47 -10.12 -8.82
CA VAL A 112 1.54 -10.67 -9.83
C VAL A 112 0.58 -11.66 -9.18
N GLU A 113 1.08 -12.59 -8.35
CA GLU A 113 0.26 -13.54 -7.61
C GLU A 113 -0.77 -12.84 -6.72
N PHE A 114 -0.32 -11.87 -5.92
CA PHE A 114 -1.21 -11.07 -5.08
C PHE A 114 -2.28 -10.34 -5.90
N THR A 115 -1.87 -9.69 -7.00
CA THR A 115 -2.77 -8.89 -7.84
C THR A 115 -3.81 -9.74 -8.56
N ASN A 116 -3.45 -10.95 -8.96
CA ASN A 116 -4.35 -11.91 -9.63
C ASN A 116 -5.26 -12.67 -8.64
N SER A 117 -5.05 -12.50 -7.35
CA SER A 117 -5.79 -13.29 -6.35
C SER A 117 -7.28 -12.91 -6.29
N VAL A 118 -8.13 -13.90 -6.16
CA VAL A 118 -9.57 -13.69 -5.86
C VAL A 118 -9.75 -12.98 -4.52
N GLN A 119 -8.80 -13.16 -3.60
CA GLN A 119 -8.85 -12.51 -2.30
C GLN A 119 -8.73 -10.99 -2.42
N LEU A 120 -7.92 -10.46 -3.33
CA LEU A 120 -7.85 -9.01 -3.58
C LEU A 120 -9.23 -8.45 -3.95
N ALA A 121 -9.95 -9.08 -4.86
CA ALA A 121 -11.28 -8.63 -5.26
C ALA A 121 -12.27 -8.65 -4.07
N LYS A 122 -12.25 -9.72 -3.26
CA LYS A 122 -13.09 -9.81 -2.05
C LYS A 122 -12.75 -8.74 -1.02
N THR A 123 -11.46 -8.47 -0.83
CA THR A 123 -11.00 -7.39 0.07
C THR A 123 -11.46 -6.02 -0.43
N MET A 124 -11.36 -5.76 -1.74
CA MET A 124 -11.86 -4.49 -2.32
C MET A 124 -13.37 -4.33 -2.15
N GLU A 125 -14.14 -5.41 -2.29
CA GLU A 125 -15.59 -5.40 -2.03
C GLU A 125 -15.89 -5.09 -0.55
N TYR A 126 -15.17 -5.71 0.36
CA TYR A 126 -15.30 -5.44 1.81
C TYR A 126 -14.97 -3.98 2.13
N ILE A 127 -13.85 -3.45 1.62
CA ILE A 127 -13.44 -2.07 1.82
C ILE A 127 -14.46 -1.09 1.24
N ALA A 128 -15.02 -1.36 0.06
CA ALA A 128 -16.06 -0.51 -0.53
C ALA A 128 -17.32 -0.45 0.36
N LYS A 129 -17.77 -1.60 0.88
CA LYS A 129 -18.90 -1.67 1.82
C LYS A 129 -18.62 -0.95 3.14
N PHE A 130 -17.43 -1.14 3.69
CA PHE A 130 -16.99 -0.44 4.90
C PHE A 130 -16.94 1.08 4.66
N SER A 131 -16.32 1.51 3.58
CA SER A 131 -16.17 2.93 3.25
C SER A 131 -17.53 3.60 3.06
N PHE A 132 -18.47 2.96 2.40
CA PHE A 132 -19.83 3.47 2.26
C PHE A 132 -20.53 3.58 3.63
N LYS A 133 -20.50 2.51 4.42
CA LYS A 133 -21.12 2.48 5.76
C LYS A 133 -20.62 3.58 6.68
N HIS A 134 -19.38 4.00 6.54
CA HIS A 134 -18.74 5.04 7.35
C HIS A 134 -18.67 6.42 6.66
N GLY A 135 -19.40 6.62 5.55
CA GLY A 135 -19.48 7.91 4.86
C GLY A 135 -18.20 8.34 4.13
N LEU A 136 -17.23 7.45 3.95
CA LEU A 136 -15.93 7.76 3.35
C LEU A 136 -16.00 7.94 1.82
N LEU A 137 -17.09 7.50 1.17
CA LEU A 137 -17.31 7.70 -0.26
C LEU A 137 -17.93 9.07 -0.60
N GLY A 138 -18.25 9.88 0.43
CA GLY A 138 -18.86 11.19 0.29
C GLY A 138 -20.40 11.14 0.15
N GLU A 139 -21.02 12.30 0.28
CA GLU A 139 -22.50 12.44 0.27
C GLU A 139 -23.18 12.05 -1.05
N GLY A 140 -22.42 12.07 -2.16
CA GLY A 140 -22.93 11.69 -3.48
C GLY A 140 -23.02 10.19 -3.74
N ALA A 141 -22.51 9.35 -2.84
CA ALA A 141 -22.54 7.90 -2.99
C ALA A 141 -23.91 7.34 -2.57
N ALA A 142 -24.67 6.77 -3.51
CA ALA A 142 -25.97 6.16 -3.23
C ALA A 142 -25.86 4.82 -2.48
N ASP A 143 -24.79 4.06 -2.77
CA ASP A 143 -24.51 2.75 -2.16
C ASP A 143 -23.02 2.40 -2.26
N SER A 144 -22.63 1.22 -1.77
CA SER A 144 -21.25 0.75 -1.75
C SER A 144 -20.68 0.43 -3.15
N SER A 145 -21.52 0.34 -4.18
CA SER A 145 -21.09 0.11 -5.56
C SER A 145 -20.77 1.38 -6.34
N PHE A 146 -20.90 2.56 -5.72
CA PHE A 146 -20.72 3.86 -6.39
C PHE A 146 -19.39 3.99 -7.15
N ILE A 147 -18.32 3.43 -6.61
CA ILE A 147 -16.99 3.41 -7.24
C ILE A 147 -16.72 2.02 -7.80
N GLY A 148 -16.29 1.95 -9.08
CA GLY A 148 -15.78 0.74 -9.68
C GLY A 148 -14.30 0.54 -9.42
N ILE A 149 -13.93 -0.68 -9.02
CA ILE A 149 -12.55 -1.16 -8.85
C ILE A 149 -12.36 -2.36 -9.77
N GLU A 150 -11.48 -2.23 -10.74
CA GLU A 150 -11.15 -3.30 -11.68
C GLU A 150 -9.97 -4.12 -11.16
N THR A 151 -10.14 -5.43 -11.07
CA THR A 151 -9.10 -6.40 -10.74
C THR A 151 -9.05 -7.49 -11.80
N PRO A 152 -7.96 -8.25 -11.93
CA PRO A 152 -7.91 -9.40 -12.83
C PRO A 152 -8.99 -10.46 -12.55
N ALA A 153 -9.46 -10.56 -11.30
CA ALA A 153 -10.52 -11.47 -10.90
C ALA A 153 -11.94 -10.93 -11.18
N GLY A 154 -12.07 -9.68 -11.61
CA GLY A 154 -13.35 -9.04 -11.94
C GLY A 154 -13.48 -7.61 -11.46
N ILE A 155 -14.64 -7.02 -11.71
CA ILE A 155 -14.96 -5.64 -11.32
C ILE A 155 -15.82 -5.66 -10.06
N VAL A 156 -15.37 -4.92 -9.05
CA VAL A 156 -16.14 -4.61 -7.84
C VAL A 156 -16.78 -3.24 -8.03
N GLY A 157 -18.06 -3.11 -7.74
CA GLY A 157 -18.81 -1.86 -7.88
C GLY A 157 -19.22 -1.51 -9.30
N ASP A 158 -19.40 -0.22 -9.59
CA ASP A 158 -19.94 0.24 -10.88
C ASP A 158 -18.89 0.21 -12.00
N LYS A 159 -19.07 -0.71 -12.94
CA LYS A 159 -18.24 -0.82 -14.15
C LYS A 159 -18.21 0.43 -15.03
N LYS A 160 -19.18 1.34 -14.88
CA LYS A 160 -19.23 2.61 -15.61
C LYS A 160 -18.47 3.73 -14.90
N ASN A 161 -18.12 3.54 -13.62
CA ASN A 161 -17.44 4.52 -12.80
C ASN A 161 -16.13 3.96 -12.20
N ILE A 162 -15.29 3.31 -13.01
CA ILE A 162 -14.02 2.74 -12.55
C ILE A 162 -13.03 3.84 -12.19
N LYS A 163 -12.62 3.87 -10.93
CA LYS A 163 -11.66 4.84 -10.39
C LYS A 163 -10.30 4.24 -10.07
N LEU A 164 -10.22 2.94 -9.84
CA LEU A 164 -8.99 2.21 -9.55
C LEU A 164 -8.91 0.95 -10.41
N ARG A 165 -7.71 0.64 -10.92
CA ARG A 165 -7.42 -0.60 -11.64
C ARG A 165 -6.17 -1.24 -11.08
N PHE A 166 -6.26 -2.51 -10.74
CA PHE A 166 -5.12 -3.34 -10.43
C PHE A 166 -4.67 -4.04 -11.71
N ASP A 167 -3.62 -3.52 -12.35
CA ASP A 167 -3.11 -4.03 -13.63
C ASP A 167 -1.77 -4.76 -13.42
N PRO A 168 -1.72 -6.10 -13.52
CA PRO A 168 -0.50 -6.86 -13.34
C PRO A 168 0.47 -6.79 -14.54
N LYS A 169 0.08 -6.16 -15.64
CA LYS A 169 0.80 -6.20 -16.93
C LYS A 169 2.29 -5.88 -16.80
N TYR A 170 2.63 -4.78 -16.15
CA TYR A 170 4.04 -4.36 -16.07
C TYR A 170 4.82 -5.21 -15.08
N MET A 171 4.19 -5.66 -13.99
CA MET A 171 4.79 -6.61 -13.05
C MET A 171 5.02 -7.97 -13.71
N GLN A 172 4.10 -8.42 -14.58
CA GLN A 172 4.27 -9.65 -15.34
C GLN A 172 5.43 -9.53 -16.34
N LEU A 173 5.57 -8.39 -17.02
CA LEU A 173 6.73 -8.13 -17.88
C LEU A 173 8.04 -8.17 -17.10
N ALA A 174 8.06 -7.66 -15.88
CA ALA A 174 9.22 -7.73 -14.99
C ALA A 174 9.52 -9.17 -14.59
N ALA A 175 8.50 -9.94 -14.21
CA ALA A 175 8.65 -11.36 -13.83
C ALA A 175 9.16 -12.21 -14.99
N ASP A 176 8.79 -11.87 -16.23
CA ASP A 176 9.22 -12.54 -17.46
C ASP A 176 10.58 -12.06 -17.98
N GLY A 177 11.22 -11.05 -17.34
CA GLY A 177 12.46 -10.44 -17.85
C GLY A 177 12.29 -9.65 -19.16
N LYS A 178 11.11 -9.03 -19.38
CA LYS A 178 10.74 -8.34 -20.65
C LYS A 178 10.49 -6.83 -20.47
N LEU A 179 10.97 -6.21 -19.39
CA LEU A 179 10.89 -4.77 -19.19
C LEU A 179 11.70 -3.97 -20.21
#